data_2fad08b1b1948047deb197e09847dd94
#
_entry.id   2fad08b1b1948047deb197e09847dd94
#
_cell.length_a   1.000
_cell.length_b   1.000
_cell.length_c   1.000
_cell.angle_alpha   90.00
_cell.angle_beta   90.00
_cell.angle_gamma   90.00
#
_symmetry.space_group_name_H-M   'P 1'
#
loop_
_entity.id
_entity.type
_entity.pdbx_description
1 polymer ?
#
loop_
_entity_poly.entity_id
_entity_poly.type
_entity_poly.pdbx_seq_one_letter_code
_entity_poly.pdbx_strand_id
1 'polypeptide(L)'
;MNWVIDASVLVKFFIPEILSEKAEELSDRVTGGDLRLLAPDLIFAEVGNIIWKKHRRKELTRSEAEEIVDAIVSVPLEIETSKALLPFAVDLGLAYGITVYDAIYVSLAKIHQTILVTADKKLVEIMGKTDFKKHVAWLGGPIR
;
A
#
# COMPACT_ATOMS: atom_id res chain seq x y z
N MET A 1 -9.56 3.99 13.67
CA MET A 1 -8.82 4.72 12.61
C MET A 1 -8.58 3.78 11.44
N ASN A 2 -8.78 4.24 10.24
CA ASN A 2 -8.63 3.44 9.01
C ASN A 2 -7.63 4.12 8.09
N TRP A 3 -6.64 3.38 7.60
CA TRP A 3 -5.70 3.89 6.58
C TRP A 3 -5.60 2.91 5.44
N VAL A 4 -5.38 3.42 4.24
CA VAL A 4 -5.06 2.62 3.06
C VAL A 4 -3.55 2.40 3.02
N ILE A 5 -3.13 1.19 2.71
CA ILE A 5 -1.72 0.88 2.42
C ILE A 5 -1.60 0.30 1.01
N ASP A 6 -0.44 0.48 0.42
CA ASP A 6 -0.10 -0.17 -0.84
C ASP A 6 0.84 -1.36 -0.66
N ALA A 7 1.18 -2.00 -1.76
CA ALA A 7 2.07 -3.17 -1.74
C ALA A 7 3.47 -2.84 -1.21
N SER A 8 3.94 -1.61 -1.44
CA SER A 8 5.27 -1.18 -0.97
C SER A 8 5.36 -1.16 0.56
N VAL A 9 4.26 -0.91 1.24
CA VAL A 9 4.18 -0.92 2.71
C VAL A 9 3.94 -2.34 3.22
N LEU A 10 2.99 -3.07 2.62
CA LEU A 10 2.63 -4.41 3.09
C LEU A 10 3.80 -5.38 3.08
N VAL A 11 4.63 -5.36 2.05
CA VAL A 11 5.80 -6.25 1.98
C VAL A 11 6.80 -5.97 3.10
N LYS A 12 6.88 -4.73 3.58
CA LYS A 12 7.80 -4.35 4.66
C LYS A 12 7.42 -4.92 6.02
N PHE A 13 6.20 -5.41 6.18
CA PHE A 13 5.81 -6.14 7.41
C PHE A 13 6.57 -7.47 7.54
N PHE A 14 7.03 -8.03 6.44
CA PHE A 14 7.60 -9.38 6.41
C PHE A 14 9.00 -9.46 5.79
N ILE A 15 9.41 -8.45 5.03
CA ILE A 15 10.69 -8.41 4.34
C ILE A 15 11.47 -7.19 4.86
N PRO A 16 12.65 -7.39 5.51
CA PRO A 16 13.48 -6.28 5.94
C PRO A 16 13.94 -5.41 4.77
N GLU A 17 13.61 -4.14 4.83
CA GLU A 17 13.93 -3.14 3.81
C GLU A 17 14.10 -1.78 4.48
N ILE A 18 14.42 -0.75 3.68
CA ILE A 18 14.37 0.64 4.13
C ILE A 18 12.94 0.94 4.62
N LEU A 19 12.82 1.62 5.76
CA LEU A 19 11.56 1.99 6.42
C LEU A 19 10.77 0.80 7.04
N SER A 20 11.36 -0.39 7.16
CA SER A 20 10.71 -1.51 7.84
C SER A 20 10.33 -1.19 9.27
N GLU A 21 11.12 -0.39 9.99
CA GLU A 21 10.79 0.04 11.36
C GLU A 21 9.47 0.82 11.40
N LYS A 22 9.25 1.69 10.41
CA LYS A 22 7.99 2.43 10.30
C LYS A 22 6.81 1.52 9.96
N ALA A 23 7.04 0.51 9.14
CA ALA A 23 6.02 -0.49 8.83
C ALA A 23 5.69 -1.34 10.08
N GLU A 24 6.67 -1.69 10.90
CA GLU A 24 6.44 -2.38 12.17
C GLU A 24 5.54 -1.56 13.11
N GLU A 25 5.77 -0.26 13.21
CA GLU A 25 4.90 0.64 14.00
C GLU A 25 3.43 0.55 13.55
N LEU A 26 3.19 0.49 12.24
CA LEU A 26 1.83 0.30 11.71
C LEU A 26 1.28 -1.08 12.05
N SER A 27 2.08 -2.12 11.90
CA SER A 27 1.70 -3.50 12.23
C SER A 27 1.32 -3.63 13.70
N ASP A 28 2.08 -3.01 14.58
CA ASP A 28 1.81 -3.00 16.04
C ASP A 28 0.47 -2.31 16.34
N ARG A 29 0.17 -1.22 15.66
CA ARG A 29 -1.10 -0.51 15.81
C ARG A 29 -2.29 -1.34 15.33
N VAL A 30 -2.10 -2.12 14.26
CA VAL A 30 -3.13 -3.06 13.79
C VAL A 30 -3.36 -4.16 14.80
N THR A 31 -2.29 -4.75 15.31
CA THR A 31 -2.35 -5.81 16.32
C THR A 31 -2.99 -5.30 17.61
N GLY A 32 -2.70 -4.07 17.99
CA GLY A 32 -3.30 -3.42 19.16
C GLY A 32 -4.75 -2.98 18.99
N GLY A 33 -5.31 -3.08 17.79
CA GLY A 33 -6.70 -2.71 17.50
C GLY A 33 -6.93 -1.21 17.30
N ASP A 34 -5.87 -0.41 17.26
CA ASP A 34 -5.93 1.03 17.07
C ASP A 34 -6.06 1.44 15.60
N LEU A 35 -5.64 0.59 14.69
CA LEU A 35 -5.60 0.86 13.27
C LEU A 35 -6.21 -0.29 12.47
N ARG A 36 -7.07 0.04 11.52
CA ARG A 36 -7.56 -0.88 10.49
C ARG A 36 -6.94 -0.53 9.17
N LEU A 37 -6.58 -1.54 8.39
CA LEU A 37 -5.98 -1.35 7.08
C LEU A 37 -6.98 -1.66 5.97
N LEU A 38 -7.04 -0.76 5.00
CA LEU A 38 -7.81 -0.92 3.77
C LEU A 38 -6.87 -1.08 2.60
N ALA A 39 -7.26 -1.88 1.63
CA ALA A 39 -6.52 -2.00 0.38
C ALA A 39 -7.46 -2.42 -0.76
N PRO A 40 -7.14 -2.08 -2.02
CA PRO A 40 -7.82 -2.68 -3.16
C PRO A 40 -7.33 -4.12 -3.35
N ASP A 41 -8.13 -4.96 -4.00
CA ASP A 41 -7.76 -6.34 -4.35
C ASP A 41 -6.46 -6.43 -5.19
N LEU A 42 -6.14 -5.37 -5.92
CA LEU A 42 -4.88 -5.21 -6.66
C LEU A 42 -3.64 -5.47 -5.78
N ILE A 43 -3.72 -5.23 -4.48
CA ILE A 43 -2.56 -5.34 -3.58
C ILE A 43 -1.96 -6.74 -3.60
N PHE A 44 -2.78 -7.78 -3.73
CA PHE A 44 -2.28 -9.16 -3.74
C PHE A 44 -1.48 -9.48 -5.00
N ALA A 45 -1.92 -9.00 -6.16
CA ALA A 45 -1.16 -9.17 -7.40
C ALA A 45 0.16 -8.42 -7.36
N GLU A 46 0.16 -7.20 -6.84
CA GLU A 46 1.38 -6.39 -6.73
C GLU A 46 2.37 -6.98 -5.74
N VAL A 47 1.91 -7.38 -4.56
CA VAL A 47 2.75 -8.04 -3.56
C VAL A 47 3.33 -9.35 -4.10
N GLY A 48 2.50 -10.16 -4.75
CA GLY A 48 2.96 -11.40 -5.39
C GLY A 48 4.07 -11.15 -6.40
N ASN A 49 3.95 -10.10 -7.20
CA ASN A 49 4.97 -9.75 -8.18
C ASN A 49 6.27 -9.26 -7.52
N ILE A 50 6.18 -8.52 -6.41
CA ILE A 50 7.37 -8.09 -5.64
C ILE A 50 8.11 -9.32 -5.10
N ILE A 51 7.41 -10.28 -4.50
CA ILE A 51 7.99 -11.50 -3.97
C ILE A 51 8.64 -12.33 -5.10
N TRP A 52 7.96 -12.46 -6.22
CA TRP A 52 8.48 -13.14 -7.41
C TRP A 52 9.79 -12.52 -7.89
N LYS A 53 9.86 -11.18 -7.99
CA LYS A 53 11.09 -10.48 -8.38
C LYS A 53 12.23 -10.71 -7.40
N LYS A 54 11.96 -10.67 -6.10
CA LYS A 54 12.98 -10.92 -5.07
C LYS A 54 13.53 -12.33 -5.15
N HIS A 55 12.69 -13.31 -5.38
CA HIS A 55 13.15 -14.69 -5.61
C HIS A 55 13.99 -14.78 -6.89
N ARG A 56 13.57 -14.17 -7.98
CA ARG A 56 14.31 -14.10 -9.23
C ARG A 56 15.70 -13.50 -9.07
N ARG A 57 15.84 -12.52 -8.21
CA ARG A 57 17.12 -11.86 -7.88
C ARG A 57 17.92 -12.61 -6.81
N LYS A 58 17.47 -13.78 -6.39
CA LYS A 58 18.10 -14.60 -5.35
C LYS A 58 18.16 -13.92 -3.98
N GLU A 59 17.29 -12.98 -3.73
CA GLU A 59 17.14 -12.31 -2.42
C GLU A 59 16.28 -13.12 -1.46
N LEU A 60 15.42 -14.01 -1.97
CA LEU A 60 14.57 -14.91 -1.21
C LEU A 60 14.70 -16.32 -1.76
N THR A 61 14.78 -17.31 -0.88
CA THR A 61 14.59 -18.71 -1.26
C THR A 61 13.11 -18.95 -1.56
N ARG A 62 12.81 -20.06 -2.24
CA ARG A 62 11.42 -20.47 -2.47
C ARG A 62 10.67 -20.68 -1.16
N SER A 63 11.31 -21.32 -0.19
CA SER A 63 10.70 -21.55 1.14
C SER A 63 10.37 -20.24 1.85
N GLU A 64 11.30 -19.28 1.84
CA GLU A 64 11.06 -17.95 2.41
C GLU A 64 9.90 -17.23 1.69
N ALA A 65 9.85 -17.28 0.36
CA ALA A 65 8.77 -16.70 -0.42
C ALA A 65 7.40 -17.28 -0.06
N GLU A 66 7.33 -18.60 0.08
CA GLU A 66 6.10 -19.31 0.47
C GLU A 66 5.64 -18.91 1.88
N GLU A 67 6.56 -18.83 2.83
CA GLU A 67 6.25 -18.37 4.20
C GLU A 67 5.73 -16.94 4.23
N ILE A 68 6.33 -16.05 3.42
CA ILE A 68 5.90 -14.65 3.33
C ILE A 68 4.49 -14.56 2.74
N VAL A 69 4.19 -15.32 1.69
CA VAL A 69 2.85 -15.37 1.11
C VAL A 69 1.81 -15.80 2.14
N ASP A 70 2.08 -16.86 2.89
CA ASP A 70 1.19 -17.34 3.94
C ASP A 70 0.95 -16.26 5.02
N ALA A 71 1.99 -15.56 5.41
CA ALA A 71 1.89 -14.47 6.38
C ALA A 71 1.05 -13.29 5.83
N ILE A 72 1.26 -12.93 4.57
CA ILE A 72 0.54 -11.82 3.93
C ILE A 72 -0.97 -12.11 3.84
N VAL A 73 -1.36 -13.31 3.46
CA VAL A 73 -2.80 -13.66 3.37
C VAL A 73 -3.47 -13.67 4.73
N SER A 74 -2.70 -13.71 5.81
CA SER A 74 -3.21 -13.67 7.18
C SER A 74 -3.34 -12.23 7.74
N VAL A 75 -2.82 -11.22 7.05
CA VAL A 75 -2.97 -9.83 7.49
C VAL A 75 -4.44 -9.40 7.36
N PRO A 76 -5.04 -8.84 8.42
CA PRO A 76 -6.44 -8.40 8.36
C PRO A 76 -6.56 -7.10 7.53
N LEU A 77 -6.87 -7.24 6.26
CA LEU A 77 -7.13 -6.14 5.34
C LEU A 77 -8.62 -6.08 5.00
N GLU A 78 -9.21 -4.89 5.07
CA GLU A 78 -10.52 -4.64 4.47
C GLU A 78 -10.30 -4.38 2.98
N ILE A 79 -10.82 -5.26 2.13
CA ILE A 79 -10.56 -5.24 0.69
C ILE A 79 -11.74 -4.64 -0.06
N GLU A 80 -11.44 -3.70 -0.96
CA GLU A 80 -12.38 -3.17 -1.92
C GLU A 80 -11.98 -3.56 -3.34
N THR A 81 -12.95 -3.80 -4.23
CA THR A 81 -12.64 -4.26 -5.58
C THR A 81 -12.11 -3.15 -6.45
N SER A 82 -11.13 -3.45 -7.29
CA SER A 82 -10.63 -2.52 -8.30
C SER A 82 -11.74 -2.08 -9.26
N LYS A 83 -12.70 -2.95 -9.52
CA LYS A 83 -13.88 -2.64 -10.34
C LYS A 83 -14.66 -1.43 -9.82
N ALA A 84 -14.87 -1.38 -8.50
CA ALA A 84 -15.60 -0.26 -7.88
C ALA A 84 -14.82 1.06 -7.97
N LEU A 85 -13.49 1.00 -7.94
CA LEU A 85 -12.60 2.16 -7.92
C LEU A 85 -12.23 2.65 -9.33
N LEU A 86 -12.39 1.81 -10.35
CA LEU A 86 -11.85 2.04 -11.69
C LEU A 86 -12.26 3.37 -12.34
N PRO A 87 -13.53 3.77 -12.35
CA PRO A 87 -13.93 5.02 -13.01
C PRO A 87 -13.21 6.24 -12.41
N PHE A 88 -13.19 6.34 -11.09
CA PHE A 88 -12.52 7.44 -10.39
C PHE A 88 -11.00 7.38 -10.59
N ALA A 89 -10.42 6.19 -10.55
CA ALA A 89 -8.98 5.99 -10.71
C ALA A 89 -8.49 6.37 -12.11
N VAL A 90 -9.24 6.04 -13.15
CA VAL A 90 -8.89 6.42 -14.53
C VAL A 90 -8.91 7.95 -14.67
N ASP A 91 -9.94 8.61 -14.17
CA ASP A 91 -10.02 10.07 -14.21
C ASP A 91 -8.83 10.71 -13.49
N LEU A 92 -8.47 10.20 -12.32
CA LEU A 92 -7.34 10.67 -11.54
C LEU A 92 -6.01 10.48 -12.28
N GLY A 93 -5.81 9.31 -12.86
CA GLY A 93 -4.62 9.00 -13.64
C GLY A 93 -4.47 9.90 -14.86
N LEU A 94 -5.55 10.15 -15.58
CA LEU A 94 -5.58 11.05 -16.73
C LEU A 94 -5.33 12.51 -16.33
N ALA A 95 -5.85 12.93 -15.21
CA ALA A 95 -5.69 14.32 -14.73
C ALA A 95 -4.28 14.63 -14.25
N TYR A 96 -3.60 13.70 -13.59
CA TYR A 96 -2.32 13.97 -12.91
C TYR A 96 -1.13 13.17 -13.44
N GLY A 97 -1.33 12.32 -14.43
CA GLY A 97 -0.24 11.56 -15.05
C GLY A 97 0.34 10.46 -14.16
N ILE A 98 -0.39 10.00 -13.16
CA ILE A 98 -0.02 8.82 -12.37
C ILE A 98 -0.60 7.57 -13.02
N THR A 99 -0.02 6.40 -12.72
CA THR A 99 -0.57 5.14 -13.22
C THR A 99 -1.95 4.89 -12.64
N VAL A 100 -2.77 4.13 -13.35
CA VAL A 100 -4.07 3.70 -12.81
C VAL A 100 -3.88 2.83 -11.56
N TYR A 101 -2.80 2.07 -11.49
CA TYR A 101 -2.46 1.28 -10.29
C TYR A 101 -2.33 2.17 -9.06
N ASP A 102 -1.52 3.23 -9.13
CA ASP A 102 -1.37 4.19 -8.02
C ASP A 102 -2.69 4.94 -7.77
N ALA A 103 -3.39 5.31 -8.83
CA ALA A 103 -4.67 6.01 -8.73
C ALA A 103 -5.75 5.20 -8.03
N ILE A 104 -5.74 3.86 -8.16
CA ILE A 104 -6.66 2.98 -7.44
C ILE A 104 -6.49 3.13 -5.92
N TYR A 105 -5.25 3.15 -5.43
CA TYR A 105 -5.00 3.35 -4.00
C TYR A 105 -5.40 4.75 -3.52
N VAL A 106 -5.06 5.78 -4.27
CA VAL A 106 -5.43 7.16 -3.92
C VAL A 106 -6.96 7.32 -3.93
N SER A 107 -7.64 6.72 -4.90
CA SER A 107 -9.11 6.73 -4.98
C SER A 107 -9.76 6.11 -3.75
N LEU A 108 -9.23 4.97 -3.28
CA LEU A 108 -9.74 4.32 -2.09
C LEU A 108 -9.60 5.22 -0.86
N ALA A 109 -8.44 5.87 -0.70
CA ALA A 109 -8.22 6.81 0.38
C ALA A 109 -9.19 8.01 0.32
N LYS A 110 -9.42 8.55 -0.86
CA LYS A 110 -10.35 9.67 -1.06
C LYS A 110 -11.79 9.28 -0.73
N ILE A 111 -12.26 8.14 -1.23
CA ILE A 111 -13.64 7.66 -1.01
C ILE A 111 -13.90 7.43 0.48
N HIS A 112 -12.94 6.88 1.21
CA HIS A 112 -13.06 6.65 2.64
C HIS A 112 -12.65 7.86 3.49
N GLN A 113 -12.34 9.00 2.87
CA GLN A 113 -11.92 10.23 3.56
C GLN A 113 -10.76 9.99 4.53
N THR A 114 -9.80 9.21 4.09
CA THR A 114 -8.62 8.85 4.86
C THR A 114 -7.34 9.07 4.05
N ILE A 115 -6.25 8.46 4.48
CA ILE A 115 -4.95 8.58 3.82
C ILE A 115 -4.48 7.24 3.26
N LEU A 116 -3.76 7.33 2.13
CA LEU A 116 -2.89 6.27 1.64
C LEU A 116 -1.51 6.48 2.25
N VAL A 117 -1.03 5.48 2.98
CA VAL A 117 0.36 5.44 3.44
C VAL A 117 1.16 4.63 2.43
N THR A 118 2.19 5.25 1.86
CA THR A 118 3.02 4.63 0.83
C THR A 118 4.50 4.86 1.09
N ALA A 119 5.33 3.94 0.63
CA ALA A 119 6.78 4.11 0.62
C ALA A 119 7.28 4.81 -0.66
N ASP A 120 6.40 5.07 -1.62
CA ASP A 120 6.70 5.76 -2.87
C ASP A 120 6.69 7.28 -2.66
N LYS A 121 7.87 7.84 -2.38
CA LYS A 121 8.03 9.27 -2.14
C LYS A 121 7.66 10.12 -3.35
N LYS A 122 7.89 9.61 -4.56
CA LYS A 122 7.54 10.32 -5.79
C LYS A 122 6.04 10.50 -5.94
N LEU A 123 5.25 9.48 -5.60
CA LEU A 123 3.80 9.59 -5.60
C LEU A 123 3.32 10.66 -4.61
N VAL A 124 3.90 10.67 -3.41
CA VAL A 124 3.59 11.69 -2.40
C VAL A 124 3.90 13.09 -2.92
N GLU A 125 5.03 13.28 -3.58
CA GLU A 125 5.42 14.56 -4.15
C GLU A 125 4.46 15.03 -5.26
N ILE A 126 4.05 14.13 -6.15
CA ILE A 126 3.10 14.44 -7.23
C ILE A 126 1.75 14.83 -6.63
N MET A 127 1.20 14.00 -5.75
CA MET A 127 -0.11 14.25 -5.14
C MET A 127 -0.09 15.45 -4.20
N GLY A 128 1.06 15.77 -3.62
CA GLY A 128 1.25 16.92 -2.74
C GLY A 128 1.02 18.27 -3.42
N LYS A 129 1.02 18.31 -4.75
CA LYS A 129 0.75 19.51 -5.57
C LYS A 129 -0.70 19.58 -6.04
N THR A 130 -1.56 18.71 -5.53
CA THR A 130 -2.96 18.57 -5.96
C THR A 130 -3.90 18.71 -4.78
N ASP A 131 -5.21 18.72 -5.07
CA ASP A 131 -6.26 18.70 -4.05
C ASP A 131 -6.29 17.40 -3.23
N PHE A 132 -5.55 16.37 -3.68
CA PHE A 132 -5.44 15.08 -2.99
C PHE A 132 -4.30 15.04 -1.97
N LYS A 133 -3.59 16.12 -1.75
CA LYS A 133 -2.47 16.24 -0.81
C LYS A 133 -2.77 15.62 0.56
N LYS A 134 -3.96 15.85 1.09
CA LYS A 134 -4.37 15.35 2.41
C LYS A 134 -4.69 13.84 2.43
N HIS A 135 -4.70 13.20 1.27
CA HIS A 135 -5.06 11.79 1.14
C HIS A 135 -3.85 10.87 0.89
N VAL A 136 -2.65 11.42 0.86
CA VAL A 136 -1.42 10.64 0.64
C VAL A 136 -0.36 11.05 1.65
N ALA A 137 0.23 10.08 2.31
CA ALA A 137 1.31 10.30 3.28
C ALA A 137 2.47 9.34 3.02
N TRP A 138 3.68 9.85 3.18
CA TRP A 138 4.87 9.03 3.06
C TRP A 138 5.13 8.25 4.34
N LEU A 139 5.41 6.94 4.21
CA LEU A 139 5.69 6.07 5.36
C LEU A 139 6.84 6.58 6.23
N GLY A 140 7.85 7.22 5.64
CA GLY A 140 9.00 7.77 6.36
C GLY A 140 8.76 9.11 7.04
N GLY A 141 7.61 9.73 6.81
CA GLY A 141 7.25 11.02 7.39
C GLY A 141 6.33 10.90 8.60
N PRO A 142 5.93 12.05 9.18
CA PRO A 142 4.94 12.05 10.25
C PRO A 142 3.57 11.67 9.68
N ILE A 143 2.91 10.70 10.30
CA ILE A 143 1.58 10.24 9.94
C ILE A 143 0.66 10.49 11.13
N ARG A 144 -0.40 11.22 10.88
CA ARG A 144 -1.34 11.63 11.94
C ARG A 144 -2.65 10.88 11.86
#